data_8c40b486f5fa09f61a4d916b23b8aa0b
#
_entry.id   8c40b486f5fa09f61a4d916b23b8aa0b
#
_cell.length_a   1.000
_cell.length_b   1.000
_cell.length_c   1.000
_cell.angle_alpha   90.00
_cell.angle_beta   90.00
_cell.angle_gamma   90.00
#
_symmetry.space_group_name_H-M   'P 1'
#
loop_
_entity.id
_entity.type
_entity.pdbx_description
1 polymer ?
#
loop_
_entity_poly.entity_id
_entity_poly.type
_entity_poly.pdbx_seq_one_letter_code
_entity_poly.pdbx_strand_id
1 'polypeptide(L)'
;MERFADAVNRQEFTHTGSRGEEIRLTNIIASFNLAATDRVMFAAHWDTRPWGDQDPDPKKRDKPILGANDGASGVAVLLQLAKILKQNPPPVGVDILLFDAEDLGQRNDLTNFALGSKYFAAHKAPTFNPQYGILLDMIGDAQLEIKKEPNSLRYAPEVVQYVWDTAEKYGLKEFVNTTSGDTYDDHIPLNEAGIKTIDLIDFNYPDESNRYWHTSEDTPDKCSPTSLQIVGTLLTHLIYDRSL
;
A
#
# COMPACT_ATOMS: atom_id res chain seq x y z
N MET A 1 -0.02 -10.21 11.91
CA MET A 1 1.23 -9.49 12.29
C MET A 1 1.79 -9.98 13.63
N GLU A 2 1.03 -10.03 14.72
CA GLU A 2 1.50 -10.40 16.07
C GLU A 2 2.30 -11.71 16.18
N ARG A 3 2.03 -12.68 15.29
CA ARG A 3 2.77 -13.96 15.24
C ARG A 3 4.19 -13.85 14.66
N PHE A 4 4.48 -12.78 13.94
CA PHE A 4 5.68 -12.67 13.14
C PHE A 4 6.60 -11.52 13.57
N ALA A 5 6.03 -10.36 13.88
CA ALA A 5 6.79 -9.15 14.20
C ALA A 5 7.41 -9.20 15.61
N ASP A 6 8.49 -8.43 15.80
CA ASP A 6 9.14 -8.24 17.10
C ASP A 6 8.33 -7.31 17.99
N ALA A 7 7.61 -6.35 17.38
CA ALA A 7 6.65 -5.48 18.06
C ALA A 7 5.46 -5.18 17.12
N VAL A 8 4.28 -5.08 17.70
CA VAL A 8 3.07 -4.61 17.00
C VAL A 8 2.40 -3.55 17.84
N ASN A 9 2.18 -2.39 17.23
CA ASN A 9 1.44 -1.28 17.83
C ASN A 9 0.13 -1.06 17.06
N ARG A 10 -0.94 -0.77 17.79
CA ARG A 10 -2.22 -0.33 17.23
C ARG A 10 -2.37 1.15 17.50
N GLN A 11 -2.51 1.93 16.46
CA GLN A 11 -2.76 3.37 16.58
C GLN A 11 -4.24 3.61 16.36
N GLU A 12 -4.99 3.67 17.46
CA GLU A 12 -6.43 3.89 17.46
C GLU A 12 -6.74 5.38 17.38
N PHE A 13 -7.73 5.74 16.57
CA PHE A 13 -8.22 7.10 16.44
C PHE A 13 -9.69 7.12 16.03
N THR A 14 -10.30 8.29 16.06
CA THR A 14 -11.69 8.50 15.63
C THR A 14 -11.76 9.54 14.54
N HIS A 15 -12.68 9.33 13.63
CA HIS A 15 -13.04 10.27 12.57
C HIS A 15 -14.52 10.59 12.65
N THR A 16 -14.91 11.82 12.34
CA THR A 16 -16.32 12.20 12.22
C THR A 16 -16.75 12.04 10.77
N GLY A 17 -17.58 11.05 10.51
CA GLY A 17 -18.11 10.80 9.18
C GLY A 17 -19.01 11.91 8.66
N SER A 18 -19.37 11.84 7.39
CA SER A 18 -20.14 12.89 6.69
C SER A 18 -21.54 13.14 7.27
N ARG A 19 -22.08 12.19 8.04
CA ARG A 19 -23.38 12.30 8.72
C ARG A 19 -23.25 12.67 10.21
N GLY A 20 -22.04 12.98 10.67
CA GLY A 20 -21.74 13.29 12.07
C GLY A 20 -21.57 12.04 12.96
N GLU A 21 -21.52 10.84 12.38
CA GLU A 21 -21.23 9.61 13.11
C GLU A 21 -19.76 9.53 13.52
N GLU A 22 -19.49 8.95 14.68
CA GLU A 22 -18.14 8.63 15.12
C GLU A 22 -17.71 7.29 14.53
N ILE A 23 -16.62 7.30 13.75
CA ILE A 23 -16.02 6.11 13.15
C ILE A 23 -14.71 5.83 13.89
N ARG A 24 -14.57 4.63 14.45
CA ARG A 24 -13.34 4.17 15.10
C ARG A 24 -12.45 3.49 14.08
N LEU A 25 -11.22 3.94 14.01
CA LEU A 25 -10.23 3.52 13.02
C LEU A 25 -8.95 3.07 13.73
N THR A 26 -8.21 2.18 13.08
CA THR A 26 -7.00 1.59 13.69
C THR A 26 -5.91 1.34 12.65
N ASN A 27 -4.82 2.09 12.70
CA ASN A 27 -3.62 1.69 11.97
C ASN A 27 -2.88 0.59 12.73
N ILE A 28 -2.26 -0.34 12.00
CA ILE A 28 -1.45 -1.42 12.55
C ILE A 28 0.00 -1.22 12.12
N ILE A 29 0.92 -1.14 13.07
CA ILE A 29 2.34 -0.93 12.84
C ILE A 29 3.10 -2.15 13.39
N ALA A 30 3.74 -2.90 12.49
CA ALA A 30 4.52 -4.08 12.84
C ALA A 30 6.00 -3.84 12.54
N SER A 31 6.86 -3.98 13.54
CA SER A 31 8.29 -3.67 13.43
C SER A 31 9.13 -4.94 13.61
N PHE A 32 10.17 -5.05 12.77
CA PHE A 32 11.13 -6.14 12.73
C PHE A 32 12.54 -5.57 12.88
N ASN A 33 13.43 -6.34 13.51
CA ASN A 33 14.80 -5.94 13.82
C ASN A 33 14.85 -4.58 14.54
N LEU A 34 14.33 -4.55 15.76
CA LEU A 34 14.20 -3.31 16.57
C LEU A 34 15.56 -2.67 16.92
N ALA A 35 16.66 -3.44 16.85
CA ALA A 35 18.01 -2.94 17.14
C ALA A 35 18.63 -2.16 15.97
N ALA A 36 18.10 -2.33 14.76
CA ALA A 36 18.64 -1.65 13.59
C ALA A 36 18.27 -0.15 13.60
N THR A 37 19.29 0.68 13.32
CA THR A 37 19.13 2.14 13.13
C THR A 37 18.64 2.48 11.73
N ASP A 38 19.12 1.73 10.75
CA ASP A 38 18.68 1.86 9.35
C ASP A 38 17.39 1.08 9.17
N ARG A 39 16.35 1.79 8.78
CA ARG A 39 15.01 1.20 8.65
C ARG A 39 14.40 1.52 7.30
N VAL A 40 13.55 0.62 6.81
CA VAL A 40 12.70 0.81 5.62
C VAL A 40 11.24 0.54 5.99
N MET A 41 10.34 1.16 5.25
CA MET A 41 8.91 1.07 5.52
C MET A 41 8.18 0.47 4.31
N PHE A 42 7.26 -0.46 4.57
CA PHE A 42 6.30 -0.96 3.59
C PHE A 42 4.90 -0.74 4.13
N ALA A 43 3.99 -0.33 3.28
CA ALA A 43 2.63 -0.01 3.68
C ALA A 43 1.59 -0.55 2.70
N ALA A 44 0.37 -0.73 3.17
CA ALA A 44 -0.83 -0.95 2.38
C ALA A 44 -2.03 -0.47 3.20
N HIS A 45 -3.15 -0.13 2.56
CA HIS A 45 -4.39 0.02 3.31
C HIS A 45 -5.03 -1.35 3.57
N TRP A 46 -5.74 -1.48 4.70
CA TRP A 46 -6.36 -2.76 5.10
C TRP A 46 -7.88 -2.69 5.20
N ASP A 47 -8.43 -1.51 5.06
CA ASP A 47 -9.85 -1.31 4.90
C ASP A 47 -10.31 -1.70 3.48
N THR A 48 -11.60 -1.71 3.30
CA THR A 48 -12.25 -1.98 2.04
C THR A 48 -13.32 -0.95 1.81
N ARG A 49 -13.43 -0.47 0.57
CA ARG A 49 -14.45 0.50 0.21
C ARG A 49 -15.84 0.07 0.66
N PRO A 50 -16.56 0.91 1.43
CA PRO A 50 -17.86 0.54 1.99
C PRO A 50 -19.01 0.54 0.98
N TRP A 51 -18.76 0.94 -0.26
CA TRP A 51 -19.74 0.97 -1.34
C TRP A 51 -19.08 0.76 -2.72
N GLY A 52 -19.79 0.06 -3.60
CA GLY A 52 -19.37 -0.18 -4.99
C GLY A 52 -19.82 0.95 -5.92
N ASP A 53 -19.41 2.20 -5.68
CA ASP A 53 -19.96 3.38 -6.36
C ASP A 53 -19.65 3.44 -7.87
N GLN A 54 -18.71 2.65 -8.36
CA GLN A 54 -18.42 2.47 -9.78
C GLN A 54 -19.14 1.26 -10.40
N ASP A 55 -19.93 0.50 -9.60
CA ASP A 55 -20.63 -0.68 -10.13
C ASP A 55 -21.61 -0.29 -11.26
N PRO A 56 -21.58 -0.99 -12.41
CA PRO A 56 -22.49 -0.74 -13.51
C PRO A 56 -23.96 -0.99 -13.12
N ASP A 57 -24.23 -1.92 -12.17
CA ASP A 57 -25.57 -2.13 -11.61
C ASP A 57 -25.85 -1.12 -10.47
N PRO A 58 -26.77 -0.15 -10.67
CA PRO A 58 -27.11 0.83 -9.64
C PRO A 58 -27.56 0.23 -8.30
N LYS A 59 -28.08 -1.00 -8.29
CA LYS A 59 -28.54 -1.69 -7.06
C LYS A 59 -27.39 -2.17 -6.19
N LYS A 60 -26.16 -2.20 -6.73
CA LYS A 60 -24.94 -2.62 -6.02
C LYS A 60 -24.14 -1.43 -5.50
N ARG A 61 -24.41 -0.21 -5.99
CA ARG A 61 -23.61 0.96 -5.69
C ARG A 61 -23.55 1.36 -4.22
N ASP A 62 -24.59 1.03 -3.45
CA ASP A 62 -24.65 1.28 -1.99
C ASP A 62 -24.25 0.05 -1.17
N LYS A 63 -23.62 -0.95 -1.79
CA LYS A 63 -23.21 -2.19 -1.13
C LYS A 63 -21.69 -2.22 -0.97
N PRO A 64 -21.18 -2.76 0.15
CA PRO A 64 -19.74 -2.97 0.31
C PRO A 64 -19.21 -3.94 -0.75
N ILE A 65 -17.96 -3.76 -1.12
CA ILE A 65 -17.23 -4.64 -2.04
C ILE A 65 -16.27 -5.54 -1.25
N LEU A 66 -15.69 -6.53 -1.92
CA LEU A 66 -14.72 -7.43 -1.27
C LEU A 66 -13.32 -6.78 -1.18
N GLY A 67 -12.96 -5.92 -2.14
CA GLY A 67 -11.66 -5.27 -2.16
C GLY A 67 -10.50 -6.28 -2.28
N ALA A 68 -10.64 -7.26 -3.17
CA ALA A 68 -9.65 -8.33 -3.27
C ALA A 68 -8.31 -7.85 -3.83
N ASN A 69 -8.35 -6.93 -4.78
CA ASN A 69 -7.18 -6.23 -5.30
C ASN A 69 -6.95 -4.93 -4.52
N ASP A 70 -7.99 -4.15 -4.35
CA ASP A 70 -8.07 -2.87 -3.69
C ASP A 70 -8.34 -3.05 -2.18
N GLY A 71 -7.39 -3.08 -1.45
CA GLY A 71 -6.45 -3.11 -0.42
C GLY A 71 -5.95 -4.51 -0.06
N ALA A 72 -6.74 -5.61 -0.26
CA ALA A 72 -6.35 -6.92 0.27
C ALA A 72 -5.09 -7.49 -0.43
N SER A 73 -4.80 -7.13 -1.69
CA SER A 73 -3.61 -7.60 -2.42
C SER A 73 -2.32 -7.13 -1.73
N GLY A 74 -2.22 -5.85 -1.39
CA GLY A 74 -1.07 -5.28 -0.67
C GLY A 74 -0.91 -5.92 0.71
N VAL A 75 -2.01 -6.05 1.46
CA VAL A 75 -2.01 -6.72 2.78
C VAL A 75 -1.53 -8.16 2.68
N ALA A 76 -1.96 -8.92 1.66
CA ALA A 76 -1.55 -10.31 1.48
C ALA A 76 -0.03 -10.45 1.27
N VAL A 77 0.55 -9.58 0.44
CA VAL A 77 2.01 -9.54 0.23
C VAL A 77 2.74 -9.19 1.52
N LEU A 78 2.29 -8.18 2.26
CA LEU A 78 2.92 -7.75 3.51
C LEU A 78 2.79 -8.80 4.63
N LEU A 79 1.70 -9.56 4.68
CA LEU A 79 1.57 -10.69 5.61
C LEU A 79 2.55 -11.82 5.28
N GLN A 80 2.74 -12.13 4.00
CA GLN A 80 3.73 -13.13 3.57
C GLN A 80 5.15 -12.63 3.83
N LEU A 81 5.43 -11.35 3.57
CA LEU A 81 6.71 -10.70 3.90
C LEU A 81 7.01 -10.81 5.40
N ALA A 82 6.03 -10.49 6.26
CA ALA A 82 6.17 -10.61 7.72
C ALA A 82 6.58 -12.03 8.15
N LYS A 83 6.01 -13.06 7.52
CA LYS A 83 6.39 -14.45 7.76
C LYS A 83 7.84 -14.74 7.33
N ILE A 84 8.27 -14.21 6.19
CA ILE A 84 9.65 -14.35 5.69
C ILE A 84 10.63 -13.67 6.67
N LEU A 85 10.35 -12.43 7.08
CA LEU A 85 11.18 -11.67 8.03
C LEU A 85 11.34 -12.38 9.36
N LYS A 86 10.29 -13.08 9.84
CA LYS A 86 10.38 -13.90 11.05
C LYS A 86 11.29 -15.11 10.91
N GLN A 87 11.27 -15.74 9.74
CA GLN A 87 12.10 -16.93 9.46
C GLN A 87 13.55 -16.58 9.12
N ASN A 88 13.74 -15.43 8.48
CA ASN A 88 15.02 -14.92 8.04
C ASN A 88 15.15 -13.47 8.54
N PRO A 89 15.77 -13.23 9.71
CA PRO A 89 15.89 -11.90 10.27
C PRO A 89 16.53 -10.92 9.26
N PRO A 90 15.90 -9.75 9.01
CA PRO A 90 16.41 -8.80 8.02
C PRO A 90 17.66 -8.09 8.52
N PRO A 91 18.60 -7.71 7.60
CA PRO A 91 19.82 -6.98 7.97
C PRO A 91 19.55 -5.52 8.41
N VAL A 92 18.36 -5.01 8.14
CA VAL A 92 17.88 -3.67 8.48
C VAL A 92 16.60 -3.75 9.28
N GLY A 93 16.20 -2.67 9.92
CA GLY A 93 14.87 -2.55 10.50
C GLY A 93 13.81 -2.48 9.39
N VAL A 94 12.73 -3.20 9.57
CA VAL A 94 11.60 -3.16 8.65
C VAL A 94 10.34 -2.79 9.45
N ASP A 95 9.62 -1.77 9.00
CA ASP A 95 8.32 -1.40 9.52
C ASP A 95 7.25 -1.70 8.47
N ILE A 96 6.24 -2.47 8.85
CA ILE A 96 5.07 -2.73 8.02
C ILE A 96 3.89 -1.97 8.63
N LEU A 97 3.31 -1.08 7.85
CA LEU A 97 2.18 -0.25 8.25
C LEU A 97 0.94 -0.66 7.45
N LEU A 98 -0.14 -0.95 8.18
CA LEU A 98 -1.45 -1.18 7.56
C LEU A 98 -2.34 -0.01 7.95
N PHE A 99 -2.69 0.83 6.97
CA PHE A 99 -3.52 2.02 7.17
C PHE A 99 -5.00 1.67 7.09
N ASP A 100 -5.81 2.33 7.92
CA ASP A 100 -7.26 2.19 7.97
C ASP A 100 -7.92 3.38 7.28
N ALA A 101 -9.06 3.15 6.66
CA ALA A 101 -9.87 4.18 6.02
C ALA A 101 -9.08 5.01 4.97
N GLU A 102 -8.31 4.33 4.14
CA GLU A 102 -7.81 4.93 2.92
C GLU A 102 -8.99 5.26 2.01
N ASP A 103 -9.91 4.31 1.85
CA ASP A 103 -10.94 4.31 0.82
C ASP A 103 -12.35 4.65 1.36
N LEU A 104 -12.40 5.44 2.43
CA LEU A 104 -13.67 5.88 3.03
C LEU A 104 -14.29 7.10 2.33
N GLY A 105 -13.50 7.81 1.51
CA GLY A 105 -13.91 9.04 0.84
C GLY A 105 -15.04 8.85 -0.18
N GLN A 106 -15.83 9.89 -0.38
CA GLN A 106 -16.77 9.94 -1.49
C GLN A 106 -16.11 10.55 -2.73
N ARG A 107 -16.61 10.22 -3.89
CA ARG A 107 -16.11 10.77 -5.15
C ARG A 107 -16.00 12.29 -5.09
N ASN A 108 -14.85 12.83 -5.46
CA ASN A 108 -14.49 14.25 -5.39
C ASN A 108 -14.31 14.84 -3.97
N ASP A 109 -14.24 14.01 -2.94
CA ASP A 109 -13.95 14.45 -1.57
C ASP A 109 -12.63 13.83 -1.06
N LEU A 110 -11.51 14.43 -1.43
CA LEU A 110 -10.18 13.98 -0.98
C LEU A 110 -9.95 14.13 0.52
N THR A 111 -10.84 14.82 1.25
CA THR A 111 -10.65 15.03 2.69
C THR A 111 -10.85 13.76 3.50
N ASN A 112 -11.70 12.85 3.01
CA ASN A 112 -12.06 11.61 3.66
C ASN A 112 -11.33 10.37 3.09
N PHE A 113 -10.37 10.57 2.18
CA PHE A 113 -9.44 9.52 1.74
C PHE A 113 -8.15 9.55 2.56
N ALA A 114 -7.43 8.44 2.59
CA ALA A 114 -6.12 8.31 3.25
C ALA A 114 -6.13 8.77 4.72
N LEU A 115 -7.20 8.48 5.47
CA LEU A 115 -7.35 8.96 6.84
C LEU A 115 -6.32 8.34 7.79
N GLY A 116 -6.00 7.08 7.61
CA GLY A 116 -5.01 6.36 8.41
C GLY A 116 -3.61 6.92 8.25
N SER A 117 -3.16 7.13 7.04
CA SER A 117 -1.84 7.71 6.77
C SER A 117 -1.75 9.17 7.16
N LYS A 118 -2.80 9.97 6.97
CA LYS A 118 -2.89 11.35 7.48
C LYS A 118 -2.73 11.39 9.01
N TYR A 119 -3.45 10.52 9.71
CA TYR A 119 -3.35 10.43 11.15
C TYR A 119 -1.95 9.98 11.59
N PHE A 120 -1.41 8.93 10.97
CA PHE A 120 -0.05 8.46 11.24
C PHE A 120 0.98 9.55 10.99
N ALA A 121 0.94 10.23 9.87
CA ALA A 121 1.86 11.31 9.50
C ALA A 121 1.89 12.44 10.54
N ALA A 122 0.71 12.81 11.05
CA ALA A 122 0.59 13.85 12.07
C ALA A 122 1.04 13.40 13.49
N HIS A 123 1.02 12.09 13.79
CA HIS A 123 1.25 11.56 15.15
C HIS A 123 2.44 10.59 15.23
N LYS A 124 3.21 10.40 14.15
CA LYS A 124 4.40 9.56 14.18
C LYS A 124 5.43 10.09 15.19
N ALA A 125 6.18 9.20 15.80
CA ALA A 125 7.30 9.62 16.65
C ALA A 125 8.29 10.49 15.85
N PRO A 126 8.85 11.56 16.42
CA PRO A 126 9.85 12.40 15.74
C PRO A 126 11.09 11.61 15.26
N THR A 127 11.37 10.49 15.93
CA THR A 127 12.47 9.56 15.57
C THR A 127 12.10 8.57 14.47
N PHE A 128 10.84 8.49 14.04
CA PHE A 128 10.43 7.63 12.94
C PHE A 128 10.83 8.27 11.61
N ASN A 129 11.94 7.81 11.08
CA ASN A 129 12.54 8.33 9.86
C ASN A 129 13.15 7.17 9.03
N PRO A 130 12.33 6.35 8.36
CA PRO A 130 12.84 5.31 7.47
C PRO A 130 13.59 5.92 6.28
N GLN A 131 14.56 5.18 5.75
CA GLN A 131 15.34 5.60 4.56
C GLN A 131 14.42 5.84 3.35
N TYR A 132 13.40 4.98 3.22
CA TYR A 132 12.32 5.13 2.23
C TYR A 132 11.08 4.32 2.67
N GLY A 133 9.95 4.64 2.05
CA GLY A 133 8.71 3.90 2.12
C GLY A 133 8.27 3.38 0.75
N ILE A 134 7.56 2.26 0.75
CA ILE A 134 6.88 1.72 -0.43
C ILE A 134 5.45 1.36 0.00
N LEU A 135 4.49 2.01 -0.64
CA LEU A 135 3.07 1.67 -0.54
C LEU A 135 2.75 0.62 -1.59
N LEU A 136 1.88 -0.31 -1.26
CA LEU A 136 1.35 -1.34 -2.14
C LEU A 136 -0.15 -1.17 -2.25
N ASP A 137 -0.62 -0.79 -3.40
CA ASP A 137 -2.04 -0.73 -3.71
C ASP A 137 -2.35 -1.41 -5.04
N MET A 138 -3.47 -2.15 -5.11
CA MET A 138 -3.98 -2.82 -6.32
C MET A 138 -2.91 -3.64 -7.09
N ILE A 139 -2.04 -4.36 -6.37
CA ILE A 139 -0.90 -5.11 -6.95
C ILE A 139 -1.22 -6.58 -7.28
N GLY A 140 -2.49 -6.95 -7.26
CA GLY A 140 -2.92 -8.35 -7.45
C GLY A 140 -3.47 -8.69 -8.83
N ASP A 141 -3.64 -7.72 -9.74
CA ASP A 141 -4.22 -7.99 -11.07
C ASP A 141 -3.52 -9.14 -11.78
N ALA A 142 -4.31 -9.99 -12.45
CA ALA A 142 -3.81 -11.11 -13.25
C ALA A 142 -2.95 -10.65 -14.45
N GLN A 143 -3.12 -9.43 -14.91
CA GLN A 143 -2.33 -8.77 -15.96
C GLN A 143 -1.44 -7.65 -15.40
N LEU A 144 -0.80 -7.86 -14.27
CA LEU A 144 -0.01 -6.86 -13.54
C LEU A 144 0.92 -6.04 -14.44
N GLU A 145 0.78 -4.72 -14.39
CA GLU A 145 1.65 -3.75 -15.07
C GLU A 145 1.91 -2.52 -14.18
N ILE A 146 2.97 -2.55 -13.39
CA ILE A 146 3.36 -1.45 -12.50
C ILE A 146 4.08 -0.36 -13.28
N LYS A 147 3.49 0.83 -13.35
CA LYS A 147 4.02 2.05 -13.97
C LYS A 147 4.59 2.99 -12.91
N LYS A 148 5.47 3.92 -13.33
CA LYS A 148 5.97 4.96 -12.42
C LYS A 148 4.87 5.98 -12.15
N GLU A 149 4.40 6.04 -10.91
CA GLU A 149 3.36 6.97 -10.48
C GLU A 149 3.94 8.42 -10.37
N PRO A 150 3.30 9.45 -10.94
CA PRO A 150 3.86 10.80 -11.05
C PRO A 150 4.16 11.51 -9.72
N ASN A 151 3.34 11.31 -8.66
CA ASN A 151 3.63 11.89 -7.35
C ASN A 151 4.83 11.21 -6.70
N SER A 152 4.98 9.89 -6.87
CA SER A 152 6.17 9.13 -6.46
C SER A 152 7.43 9.67 -7.12
N LEU A 153 7.37 9.97 -8.43
CA LEU A 153 8.46 10.62 -9.17
C LEU A 153 8.77 12.04 -8.66
N ARG A 154 7.76 12.78 -8.20
CA ARG A 154 7.91 14.15 -7.68
C ARG A 154 8.55 14.16 -6.29
N TYR A 155 8.09 13.31 -5.40
CA TYR A 155 8.47 13.33 -3.99
C TYR A 155 9.71 12.48 -3.68
N ALA A 156 9.88 11.35 -4.37
CA ALA A 156 10.91 10.36 -4.07
C ALA A 156 11.52 9.73 -5.34
N PRO A 157 12.02 10.55 -6.32
CA PRO A 157 12.53 10.04 -7.60
C PRO A 157 13.68 9.04 -7.44
N GLU A 158 14.52 9.19 -6.41
CA GLU A 158 15.60 8.28 -6.11
C GLU A 158 15.10 6.91 -5.62
N VAL A 159 13.97 6.86 -4.92
CA VAL A 159 13.35 5.60 -4.51
C VAL A 159 12.71 4.90 -5.71
N VAL A 160 12.04 5.65 -6.58
CA VAL A 160 11.53 5.12 -7.85
C VAL A 160 12.68 4.51 -8.66
N GLN A 161 13.78 5.24 -8.85
CA GLN A 161 14.93 4.73 -9.61
C GLN A 161 15.49 3.44 -8.99
N TYR A 162 15.71 3.43 -7.66
CA TYR A 162 16.23 2.28 -6.94
C TYR A 162 15.34 1.03 -7.10
N VAL A 163 14.01 1.21 -7.02
CA VAL A 163 13.04 0.13 -7.18
C VAL A 163 13.03 -0.41 -8.61
N TRP A 164 13.02 0.46 -9.63
CA TRP A 164 13.03 0.03 -11.03
C TRP A 164 14.35 -0.61 -11.45
N ASP A 165 15.49 -0.11 -10.96
CA ASP A 165 16.80 -0.74 -11.19
C ASP A 165 16.86 -2.14 -10.55
N THR A 166 16.26 -2.29 -9.37
CA THR A 166 16.16 -3.60 -8.70
C THR A 166 15.26 -4.54 -9.51
N ALA A 167 14.10 -4.08 -9.96
CA ALA A 167 13.20 -4.87 -10.79
C ALA A 167 13.87 -5.32 -12.10
N GLU A 168 14.59 -4.44 -12.78
CA GLU A 168 15.35 -4.77 -14.00
C GLU A 168 16.44 -5.80 -13.71
N LYS A 169 17.23 -5.59 -12.65
CA LYS A 169 18.31 -6.52 -12.24
C LYS A 169 17.80 -7.95 -12.03
N TYR A 170 16.58 -8.11 -11.54
CA TYR A 170 15.98 -9.42 -11.26
C TYR A 170 14.98 -9.87 -12.33
N GLY A 171 14.86 -9.13 -13.43
CA GLY A 171 14.04 -9.51 -14.59
C GLY A 171 12.54 -9.48 -14.32
N LEU A 172 12.07 -8.62 -13.40
CA LEU A 172 10.66 -8.42 -13.09
C LEU A 172 10.03 -7.51 -14.16
N LYS A 173 9.52 -8.10 -15.21
CA LYS A 173 9.10 -7.42 -16.44
C LYS A 173 7.80 -6.60 -16.26
N GLU A 174 7.05 -6.88 -15.23
CA GLU A 174 5.82 -6.21 -14.85
C GLU A 174 6.07 -4.76 -14.39
N PHE A 175 7.31 -4.44 -14.01
CA PHE A 175 7.74 -3.07 -13.71
C PHE A 175 8.17 -2.36 -15.00
N VAL A 176 7.24 -1.65 -15.63
CA VAL A 176 7.47 -1.02 -16.94
C VAL A 176 8.01 0.41 -16.79
N ASN A 177 8.83 0.84 -17.75
CA ASN A 177 9.48 2.15 -17.72
C ASN A 177 8.61 3.25 -18.38
N THR A 178 7.33 3.27 -18.02
CA THR A 178 6.36 4.29 -18.42
C THR A 178 5.74 4.94 -17.19
N THR A 179 5.03 6.05 -17.35
CA THR A 179 4.29 6.71 -16.26
C THR A 179 2.81 6.37 -16.31
N SER A 180 2.18 6.23 -15.15
CA SER A 180 0.72 6.15 -14.99
C SER A 180 0.08 7.54 -14.96
N GLY A 181 -1.24 7.60 -14.72
CA GLY A 181 -1.89 8.77 -14.16
C GLY A 181 -1.43 9.03 -12.73
N ASP A 182 -1.59 10.26 -12.24
CA ASP A 182 -1.35 10.60 -10.84
C ASP A 182 -2.48 10.06 -9.95
N THR A 183 -2.08 9.49 -8.81
CA THR A 183 -3.00 8.92 -7.82
C THR A 183 -2.87 9.70 -6.51
N TYR A 184 -4.00 9.99 -5.86
CA TYR A 184 -4.01 10.46 -4.48
C TYR A 184 -4.22 9.25 -3.57
N ASP A 185 -3.22 8.91 -2.76
CA ASP A 185 -3.18 7.73 -1.92
C ASP A 185 -2.33 7.98 -0.67
N ASP A 186 -2.22 7.00 0.21
CA ASP A 186 -1.51 7.03 1.49
C ASP A 186 -0.06 7.52 1.39
N HIS A 187 0.60 7.36 0.24
CA HIS A 187 1.96 7.89 0.04
C HIS A 187 2.02 9.42 0.05
N ILE A 188 0.94 10.13 -0.27
CA ILE A 188 0.92 11.60 -0.29
C ILE A 188 1.10 12.19 1.12
N PRO A 189 0.25 11.86 2.12
CA PRO A 189 0.44 12.36 3.50
C PRO A 189 1.80 11.97 4.09
N LEU A 190 2.34 10.81 3.74
CA LEU A 190 3.65 10.37 4.21
C LEU A 190 4.77 11.24 3.64
N ASN A 191 4.73 11.54 2.34
CA ASN A 191 5.69 12.43 1.69
C ASN A 191 5.60 13.86 2.26
N GLU A 192 4.41 14.39 2.46
CA GLU A 192 4.19 15.71 3.08
C GLU A 192 4.75 15.78 4.50
N ALA A 193 4.78 14.64 5.21
CA ALA A 193 5.41 14.51 6.53
C ALA A 193 6.91 14.18 6.49
N GLY A 194 7.53 14.23 5.30
CA GLY A 194 8.96 14.04 5.09
C GLY A 194 9.42 12.57 5.00
N ILE A 195 8.51 11.62 4.87
CA ILE A 195 8.83 10.20 4.66
C ILE A 195 8.77 9.92 3.16
N LYS A 196 9.92 9.82 2.50
CA LYS A 196 10.04 9.54 1.06
C LYS A 196 9.40 8.21 0.70
N THR A 197 8.17 8.25 0.21
CA THR A 197 7.36 7.07 -0.06
C THR A 197 6.91 7.07 -1.52
N ILE A 198 7.07 5.93 -2.17
CA ILE A 198 6.52 5.69 -3.51
C ILE A 198 5.30 4.79 -3.42
N ASP A 199 4.45 4.89 -4.42
CA ASP A 199 3.29 4.04 -4.60
C ASP A 199 3.56 3.04 -5.72
N LEU A 200 3.45 1.75 -5.42
CA LEU A 200 3.42 0.66 -6.39
C LEU A 200 1.96 0.28 -6.60
N ILE A 201 1.40 0.80 -7.67
CA ILE A 201 0.00 0.62 -8.02
C ILE A 201 -0.18 0.18 -9.47
N ASP A 202 -1.06 -0.79 -9.70
CA ASP A 202 -1.60 -1.08 -11.03
C ASP A 202 -3.04 -0.59 -11.10
N PHE A 203 -3.22 0.65 -11.57
CA PHE A 203 -4.54 1.27 -11.66
C PHE A 203 -5.31 0.87 -12.92
N ASN A 204 -4.77 0.00 -13.78
CA ASN A 204 -5.42 -0.52 -14.98
C ASN A 204 -6.12 -1.87 -14.70
N TYR A 205 -7.13 -1.91 -13.87
CA TYR A 205 -7.74 -3.12 -13.35
C TYR A 205 -9.08 -3.51 -14.02
N PRO A 206 -9.10 -4.51 -14.95
CA PRO A 206 -7.99 -5.30 -15.47
C PRO A 206 -7.32 -4.66 -16.70
N ASP A 207 -7.75 -3.53 -17.13
CA ASP A 207 -7.31 -2.77 -18.30
C ASP A 207 -7.62 -1.27 -18.13
N GLU A 208 -7.33 -0.45 -19.12
CA GLU A 208 -7.57 1.00 -19.09
C GLU A 208 -9.04 1.40 -18.81
N SER A 209 -9.99 0.48 -18.92
CA SER A 209 -11.39 0.75 -18.55
C SER A 209 -11.64 0.72 -17.04
N ASN A 210 -10.72 0.14 -16.28
CA ASN A 210 -10.74 0.05 -14.80
C ASN A 210 -12.07 -0.51 -14.24
N ARG A 211 -12.65 -1.48 -14.95
CA ARG A 211 -14.05 -1.92 -14.75
C ARG A 211 -14.28 -2.75 -13.49
N TYR A 212 -13.23 -3.20 -12.81
CA TYR A 212 -13.37 -3.94 -11.54
C TYR A 212 -13.18 -3.04 -10.33
N TRP A 213 -12.47 -1.90 -10.49
CA TRP A 213 -12.18 -0.95 -9.44
C TRP A 213 -13.48 -0.36 -8.85
N HIS A 214 -13.62 -0.37 -7.52
CA HIS A 214 -14.78 0.11 -6.78
C HIS A 214 -16.10 -0.54 -7.22
N THR A 215 -16.07 -1.80 -7.62
CA THR A 215 -17.25 -2.56 -8.02
C THR A 215 -17.33 -3.90 -7.28
N SER A 216 -18.50 -4.54 -7.34
CA SER A 216 -18.70 -5.90 -6.82
C SER A 216 -17.88 -6.97 -7.55
N GLU A 217 -17.20 -6.60 -8.64
CA GLU A 217 -16.33 -7.50 -9.42
C GLU A 217 -14.90 -7.54 -8.88
N ASP A 218 -14.52 -6.68 -7.91
CA ASP A 218 -13.23 -6.79 -7.25
C ASP A 218 -13.21 -7.99 -6.29
N THR A 219 -12.94 -9.14 -6.87
CA THR A 219 -13.06 -10.46 -6.25
C THR A 219 -11.76 -11.27 -6.41
N PRO A 220 -11.47 -12.24 -5.52
CA PRO A 220 -10.19 -12.99 -5.53
C PRO A 220 -9.85 -13.71 -6.84
N ASP A 221 -10.86 -14.05 -7.65
CA ASP A 221 -10.66 -14.69 -8.96
C ASP A 221 -10.10 -13.73 -10.03
N LYS A 222 -10.06 -12.44 -9.77
CA LYS A 222 -9.40 -11.42 -10.60
C LYS A 222 -7.91 -11.26 -10.24
N CYS A 223 -7.53 -11.71 -9.04
CA CYS A 223 -6.15 -11.62 -8.58
C CYS A 223 -5.34 -12.85 -8.97
N SER A 224 -4.04 -12.65 -9.17
CA SER A 224 -3.07 -13.70 -9.52
C SER A 224 -2.05 -13.92 -8.40
N PRO A 225 -1.87 -15.16 -7.91
CA PRO A 225 -0.77 -15.48 -7.01
C PRO A 225 0.61 -15.14 -7.59
N THR A 226 0.75 -15.19 -8.92
CA THR A 226 2.00 -14.83 -9.61
C THR A 226 2.28 -13.34 -9.47
N SER A 227 1.28 -12.48 -9.64
CA SER A 227 1.41 -11.03 -9.48
C SER A 227 1.82 -10.67 -8.04
N LEU A 228 1.16 -11.25 -7.04
CA LEU A 228 1.54 -11.08 -5.63
C LEU A 228 2.98 -11.56 -5.36
N GLN A 229 3.39 -12.69 -5.97
CA GLN A 229 4.74 -13.23 -5.84
C GLN A 229 5.79 -12.29 -6.45
N ILE A 230 5.52 -11.68 -7.61
CA ILE A 230 6.42 -10.74 -8.28
C ILE A 230 6.72 -9.56 -7.36
N VAL A 231 5.69 -8.92 -6.83
CA VAL A 231 5.86 -7.80 -5.89
C VAL A 231 6.56 -8.25 -4.61
N GLY A 232 6.15 -9.37 -4.01
CA GLY A 232 6.81 -9.91 -2.82
C GLY A 232 8.28 -10.26 -3.05
N THR A 233 8.64 -10.72 -4.25
CA THR A 233 10.03 -10.97 -4.66
C THR A 233 10.84 -9.68 -4.71
N LEU A 234 10.29 -8.63 -5.32
CA LEU A 234 10.93 -7.30 -5.32
C LEU A 234 11.23 -6.84 -3.88
N LEU A 235 10.23 -6.86 -2.98
CA LEU A 235 10.42 -6.41 -1.60
C LEU A 235 11.52 -7.20 -0.88
N THR A 236 11.59 -8.52 -1.10
CA THR A 236 12.68 -9.33 -0.51
C THR A 236 14.05 -8.91 -1.03
N HIS A 237 14.21 -8.65 -2.32
CA HIS A 237 15.47 -8.15 -2.86
C HIS A 237 15.85 -6.76 -2.31
N LEU A 238 14.88 -5.85 -2.17
CA LEU A 238 15.11 -4.54 -1.57
C LEU A 238 15.56 -4.60 -0.10
N ILE A 239 15.21 -5.67 0.63
CA ILE A 239 15.61 -5.86 2.02
C ILE A 239 16.95 -6.58 2.14
N TYR A 240 17.17 -7.67 1.40
CA TYR A 240 18.29 -8.58 1.63
C TYR A 240 19.48 -8.36 0.70
N ASP A 241 19.27 -7.83 -0.53
CA ASP A 241 20.31 -7.66 -1.54
C ASP A 241 20.71 -6.19 -1.73
N ARG A 242 20.64 -5.41 -0.66
CA ARG A 242 20.91 -3.97 -0.68
C ARG A 242 22.28 -3.66 -1.24
N SER A 243 22.31 -3.09 -2.43
CA SER A 243 23.46 -2.40 -3.01
C SER A 243 23.11 -0.90 -3.08
N LEU A 244 23.11 -0.25 -1.92
CA LEU A 244 23.07 1.21 -1.83
C LEU A 244 24.49 1.75 -1.80
#